data_77a46619949fe15533efcdbf899587e1
#
_entry.id   77a46619949fe15533efcdbf899587e1
#
_cell.length_a   1.000
_cell.length_b   1.000
_cell.length_c   1.000
_cell.angle_alpha   90.00
_cell.angle_beta   90.00
_cell.angle_gamma   90.00
#
_symmetry.space_group_name_H-M   'P 1'
#
loop_
_entity.id
_entity.type
_entity.pdbx_description
1 polymer ?
#
loop_
_entity_poly.entity_id
_entity_poly.type
_entity_poly.pdbx_seq_one_letter_code
_entity_poly.pdbx_strand_id
1 'polypeptide(L)'
;MPVALISAHVGLGQIGATEHKVVLLWPGGAPGAVGNQDADRPSLTLYVLPPSQPARSAVVVCPGGGYAMLAMDHEGRQVAEWLNSLGVAAFILKYRLAPRYHHPAMMEDAQRALRYVRAHAQELGIAPDRIGIWGFSAGGHLASTAATHFDAGNPSATDAIERASSRPDFAILAYPVITCSEWFKHEGSCKNLLGDNPDPKLAVYLSNEKQVSAQTPPTFLFHTNDDEAVPAENSVAFYMALRKARVAAELHIYEHGPHGVGLAPKDPVLSSWPQRLADWLRVRGLLSPGTAPTDAAKTP
;
A
#
# COMPACT_ATOMS: atom_id res chain seq x y z
N MET A 1 -50.92 46.84 -10.89
CA MET A 1 -50.58 45.44 -11.11
C MET A 1 -49.08 45.30 -10.86
N PRO A 2 -48.59 44.76 -9.72
CA PRO A 2 -47.15 44.57 -9.53
C PRO A 2 -46.71 43.23 -10.14
N VAL A 3 -45.64 43.29 -10.92
CA VAL A 3 -44.96 42.13 -11.53
C VAL A 3 -44.09 41.47 -10.45
N ALA A 4 -44.36 40.21 -10.14
CA ALA A 4 -43.55 39.41 -9.22
C ALA A 4 -42.30 38.86 -9.93
N LEU A 5 -41.10 39.24 -9.46
CA LEU A 5 -39.86 38.64 -9.84
C LEU A 5 -39.72 37.28 -9.12
N ILE A 6 -39.76 36.21 -9.89
CA ILE A 6 -39.43 34.86 -9.40
C ILE A 6 -37.89 34.70 -9.45
N SER A 7 -37.26 34.75 -8.29
CA SER A 7 -35.83 34.34 -8.13
C SER A 7 -35.71 32.82 -8.16
N ALA A 8 -35.15 32.30 -9.23
CA ALA A 8 -34.76 30.90 -9.32
C ALA A 8 -33.44 30.70 -8.50
N HIS A 9 -33.54 30.06 -7.34
CA HIS A 9 -32.37 29.55 -6.61
C HIS A 9 -31.91 28.28 -7.33
N VAL A 10 -30.77 28.40 -8.03
CA VAL A 10 -30.02 27.22 -8.49
C VAL A 10 -29.36 26.65 -7.28
N GLY A 11 -29.90 25.56 -6.76
CA GLY A 11 -29.27 24.75 -5.73
C GLY A 11 -27.96 24.16 -6.25
N LEU A 12 -26.83 24.57 -5.68
CA LEU A 12 -25.55 23.87 -5.80
C LEU A 12 -25.74 22.46 -5.24
N GLY A 13 -25.93 21.48 -6.15
CA GLY A 13 -25.93 20.07 -5.78
C GLY A 13 -24.61 19.73 -5.09
N GLN A 14 -24.69 19.25 -3.85
CA GLN A 14 -23.57 18.58 -3.20
C GLN A 14 -23.11 17.44 -4.12
N ILE A 15 -21.86 17.50 -4.56
CA ILE A 15 -21.20 16.37 -5.21
C ILE A 15 -21.11 15.29 -4.14
N GLY A 16 -22.03 14.33 -4.19
CA GLY A 16 -22.01 13.16 -3.30
C GLY A 16 -20.67 12.45 -3.43
N ALA A 17 -20.03 12.15 -2.31
CA ALA A 17 -18.83 11.34 -2.28
C ALA A 17 -19.11 10.03 -3.03
N THR A 18 -18.31 9.72 -4.03
CA THR A 18 -18.42 8.46 -4.79
C THR A 18 -18.24 7.31 -3.81
N GLU A 19 -19.28 6.53 -3.58
CA GLU A 19 -19.23 5.39 -2.65
C GLU A 19 -18.40 4.28 -3.31
N HIS A 20 -17.21 4.03 -2.74
CA HIS A 20 -16.32 2.98 -3.23
C HIS A 20 -16.79 1.61 -2.73
N LYS A 21 -16.76 0.62 -3.61
CA LYS A 21 -17.11 -0.76 -3.27
C LYS A 21 -16.10 -1.32 -2.24
N VAL A 22 -16.63 -1.92 -1.19
CA VAL A 22 -15.83 -2.67 -0.19
C VAL A 22 -16.08 -4.16 -0.37
N VAL A 23 -15.01 -4.96 -0.40
CA VAL A 23 -15.09 -6.41 -0.50
C VAL A 23 -14.34 -7.06 0.66
N LEU A 24 -14.96 -8.08 1.25
CA LEU A 24 -14.33 -8.89 2.28
C LEU A 24 -13.34 -9.86 1.64
N LEU A 25 -12.15 -10.00 2.20
CA LEU A 25 -11.15 -10.94 1.71
C LEU A 25 -11.59 -12.41 1.91
N TRP A 26 -12.33 -12.68 2.99
CA TRP A 26 -12.95 -13.96 3.29
C TRP A 26 -14.40 -13.75 3.72
N PRO A 27 -15.37 -13.90 2.82
CA PRO A 27 -16.80 -13.75 3.19
C PRO A 27 -17.24 -14.72 4.27
N GLY A 28 -16.65 -15.92 4.34
CA GLY A 28 -16.92 -16.96 5.33
C GLY A 28 -16.14 -16.85 6.65
N GLY A 29 -15.29 -15.80 6.81
CA GLY A 29 -14.40 -15.60 7.96
C GLY A 29 -12.93 -15.83 7.61
N ALA A 30 -12.06 -14.92 8.11
CA ALA A 30 -10.62 -15.00 7.87
C ALA A 30 -9.98 -16.13 8.67
N PRO A 31 -8.89 -16.77 8.18
CA PRO A 31 -8.14 -17.76 8.96
C PRO A 31 -7.73 -17.19 10.31
N GLY A 32 -7.91 -17.97 11.40
CA GLY A 32 -7.59 -17.54 12.75
C GLY A 32 -8.44 -16.39 13.31
N ALA A 33 -9.56 -16.03 12.65
CA ALA A 33 -10.47 -15.03 13.18
C ALA A 33 -11.08 -15.47 14.52
N VAL A 34 -11.00 -14.61 15.54
CA VAL A 34 -11.51 -14.88 16.89
C VAL A 34 -12.96 -14.44 17.07
N GLY A 35 -13.60 -13.91 16.02
CA GLY A 35 -14.99 -13.46 16.01
C GLY A 35 -15.43 -13.04 14.61
N ASN A 36 -16.51 -12.24 14.57
CA ASN A 36 -17.10 -11.75 13.31
C ASN A 36 -17.35 -10.23 13.32
N GLN A 37 -16.71 -9.51 14.24
CA GLN A 37 -16.77 -8.06 14.31
C GLN A 37 -16.02 -7.43 13.15
N ASP A 38 -16.16 -6.13 12.96
CA ASP A 38 -15.45 -5.38 11.89
C ASP A 38 -13.93 -5.55 11.96
N ALA A 39 -13.35 -5.64 13.18
CA ALA A 39 -11.92 -5.90 13.41
C ALA A 39 -11.47 -7.31 12.99
N ASP A 40 -12.40 -8.27 12.83
CA ASP A 40 -12.11 -9.66 12.43
C ASP A 40 -12.24 -9.87 10.91
N ARG A 41 -12.68 -8.84 10.19
CA ARG A 41 -13.08 -8.91 8.78
C ARG A 41 -12.18 -8.04 7.89
N PRO A 42 -11.00 -8.53 7.50
CA PRO A 42 -10.13 -7.80 6.58
C PRO A 42 -10.81 -7.62 5.23
N SER A 43 -10.60 -6.45 4.61
CA SER A 43 -11.31 -6.03 3.41
C SER A 43 -10.49 -5.14 2.50
N LEU A 44 -10.91 -5.03 1.24
CA LEU A 44 -10.40 -4.07 0.27
C LEU A 44 -11.45 -3.03 -0.05
N THR A 45 -11.07 -1.75 -0.02
CA THR A 45 -11.83 -0.66 -0.62
C THR A 45 -11.30 -0.45 -2.04
N LEU A 46 -12.17 -0.55 -3.04
CA LEU A 46 -11.82 -0.59 -4.44
C LEU A 46 -11.88 0.80 -5.08
N TYR A 47 -10.75 1.28 -5.58
CA TYR A 47 -10.59 2.48 -6.40
C TYR A 47 -10.25 2.06 -7.83
N VAL A 48 -11.26 1.52 -8.53
CA VAL A 48 -11.12 1.06 -9.92
C VAL A 48 -11.41 2.19 -10.90
N LEU A 49 -10.76 2.14 -12.05
CA LEU A 49 -10.99 3.12 -13.11
C LEU A 49 -12.24 2.75 -13.94
N PRO A 50 -12.86 3.73 -14.60
CA PRO A 50 -14.00 3.45 -15.46
C PRO A 50 -13.59 2.56 -16.64
N PRO A 51 -14.50 1.74 -17.20
CA PRO A 51 -14.21 0.83 -18.31
C PRO A 51 -13.65 1.52 -19.58
N SER A 52 -13.91 2.82 -19.74
CA SER A 52 -13.36 3.64 -20.83
C SER A 52 -11.85 3.92 -20.66
N GLN A 53 -11.30 3.72 -19.48
CA GLN A 53 -9.89 3.89 -19.16
C GLN A 53 -9.38 2.67 -18.37
N PRO A 54 -9.22 1.52 -19.03
CA PRO A 54 -8.76 0.32 -18.30
C PRO A 54 -7.38 0.57 -17.69
N ALA A 55 -7.26 0.25 -16.41
CA ALA A 55 -5.98 0.33 -15.71
C ALA A 55 -5.01 -0.70 -16.26
N ARG A 56 -3.76 -0.28 -16.58
CA ARG A 56 -2.71 -1.25 -16.95
C ARG A 56 -2.11 -1.93 -15.74
N SER A 57 -2.11 -1.27 -14.60
CA SER A 57 -1.55 -1.75 -13.35
C SER A 57 -2.48 -1.48 -12.18
N ALA A 58 -2.22 -2.16 -11.09
CA ALA A 58 -2.94 -2.01 -9.84
C ALA A 58 -1.99 -1.99 -8.65
N VAL A 59 -2.42 -1.38 -7.55
CA VAL A 59 -1.65 -1.32 -6.30
C VAL A 59 -2.55 -1.66 -5.12
N VAL A 60 -2.13 -2.65 -4.32
CA VAL A 60 -2.67 -2.88 -2.98
C VAL A 60 -1.99 -1.91 -2.03
N VAL A 61 -2.74 -1.03 -1.41
CA VAL A 61 -2.24 0.02 -0.49
C VAL A 61 -2.41 -0.46 0.94
N CYS A 62 -1.32 -0.49 1.70
CA CYS A 62 -1.26 -0.88 3.11
C CYS A 62 -0.95 0.37 3.95
N PRO A 63 -1.97 1.04 4.54
CA PRO A 63 -1.77 2.18 5.42
C PRO A 63 -0.92 1.82 6.65
N GLY A 64 -0.17 2.79 7.19
CA GLY A 64 0.55 2.65 8.43
C GLY A 64 -0.35 2.79 9.67
N GLY A 65 0.29 2.91 10.83
CA GLY A 65 -0.37 3.05 12.13
C GLY A 65 0.14 2.07 13.17
N GLY A 66 1.41 1.63 13.05
CA GLY A 66 2.09 0.83 14.07
C GLY A 66 1.50 -0.57 14.29
N TYR A 67 0.72 -1.11 13.38
CA TYR A 67 -0.10 -2.32 13.54
C TYR A 67 -1.18 -2.21 14.63
N ALA A 68 -1.44 -1.03 15.18
CA ALA A 68 -2.48 -0.77 16.19
C ALA A 68 -3.68 -0.01 15.61
N MET A 69 -3.49 0.72 14.54
CA MET A 69 -4.50 1.48 13.80
C MET A 69 -4.18 1.53 12.31
N LEU A 70 -5.05 2.13 11.52
CA LEU A 70 -4.84 2.36 10.09
C LEU A 70 -5.03 3.84 9.75
N ALA A 71 -4.02 4.45 9.13
CA ALA A 71 -4.03 5.81 8.63
C ALA A 71 -4.81 5.91 7.29
N MET A 72 -6.10 5.55 7.30
CA MET A 72 -6.94 5.31 6.12
C MET A 72 -7.13 6.54 5.23
N ASP A 73 -6.92 7.76 5.73
CA ASP A 73 -7.06 8.96 4.92
C ASP A 73 -5.79 9.30 4.14
N HIS A 74 -4.72 9.77 4.81
CA HIS A 74 -3.54 10.31 4.14
C HIS A 74 -2.59 9.24 3.59
N GLU A 75 -2.65 8.01 4.09
CA GLU A 75 -1.90 6.84 3.59
C GLU A 75 -2.81 5.81 2.89
N GLY A 76 -4.10 6.11 2.79
CA GLY A 76 -5.11 5.28 2.12
C GLY A 76 -5.81 6.03 1.00
N ARG A 77 -6.90 6.77 1.33
CA ARG A 77 -7.77 7.45 0.36
C ARG A 77 -7.00 8.41 -0.55
N GLN A 78 -6.19 9.30 0.00
CA GLN A 78 -5.44 10.29 -0.79
C GLN A 78 -4.46 9.60 -1.75
N VAL A 79 -3.84 8.51 -1.31
CA VAL A 79 -2.93 7.69 -2.13
C VAL A 79 -3.67 7.00 -3.27
N ALA A 80 -4.85 6.42 -2.99
CA ALA A 80 -5.66 5.77 -3.99
C ALA A 80 -6.19 6.76 -5.06
N GLU A 81 -6.62 7.95 -4.65
CA GLU A 81 -7.02 9.03 -5.54
C GLU A 81 -5.86 9.51 -6.42
N TRP A 82 -4.65 9.64 -5.84
CA TRP A 82 -3.44 9.98 -6.59
C TRP A 82 -3.08 8.90 -7.61
N LEU A 83 -3.12 7.61 -7.24
CA LEU A 83 -2.89 6.50 -8.17
C LEU A 83 -3.91 6.51 -9.31
N ASN A 84 -5.20 6.74 -9.01
CA ASN A 84 -6.23 6.85 -10.03
C ASN A 84 -5.97 8.02 -11.01
N SER A 85 -5.44 9.14 -10.53
CA SER A 85 -5.05 10.26 -11.41
C SER A 85 -3.95 9.91 -12.40
N LEU A 86 -3.14 8.88 -12.11
CA LEU A 86 -2.10 8.34 -12.96
C LEU A 86 -2.57 7.16 -13.85
N GLY A 87 -3.85 6.79 -13.79
CA GLY A 87 -4.38 5.65 -14.53
C GLY A 87 -4.02 4.29 -13.91
N VAL A 88 -3.76 4.25 -12.61
CA VAL A 88 -3.47 3.04 -11.83
C VAL A 88 -4.65 2.74 -10.92
N ALA A 89 -5.17 1.51 -10.93
CA ALA A 89 -6.19 1.08 -10.00
C ALA A 89 -5.59 0.91 -8.59
N ALA A 90 -6.36 1.24 -7.55
CA ALA A 90 -5.89 1.11 -6.17
C ALA A 90 -6.88 0.32 -5.32
N PHE A 91 -6.34 -0.40 -4.35
CA PHE A 91 -7.08 -1.27 -3.44
C PHE A 91 -6.57 -1.04 -2.02
N ILE A 92 -7.31 -0.29 -1.21
CA ILE A 92 -6.89 0.00 0.17
C ILE A 92 -7.21 -1.18 1.05
N LEU A 93 -6.19 -1.76 1.65
CA LEU A 93 -6.31 -2.92 2.53
C LEU A 93 -6.60 -2.48 3.97
N LYS A 94 -7.76 -2.89 4.49
CA LYS A 94 -8.02 -2.94 5.92
C LYS A 94 -7.57 -4.31 6.42
N TYR A 95 -6.38 -4.38 7.01
CA TYR A 95 -5.83 -5.61 7.59
C TYR A 95 -6.09 -5.69 9.08
N ARG A 96 -6.03 -6.89 9.63
CA ARG A 96 -6.24 -7.17 11.07
C ARG A 96 -5.13 -6.55 11.91
N LEU A 97 -5.43 -6.15 13.14
CA LEU A 97 -4.56 -5.33 13.98
C LEU A 97 -4.40 -5.89 15.41
N ALA A 98 -3.29 -5.52 16.05
CA ALA A 98 -3.05 -5.71 17.47
C ALA A 98 -4.01 -4.83 18.32
N PRO A 99 -4.23 -5.19 19.59
CA PRO A 99 -3.72 -6.38 20.28
C PRO A 99 -4.52 -7.67 19.96
N ARG A 100 -5.58 -7.55 19.15
CA ARG A 100 -6.48 -8.68 18.86
C ARG A 100 -5.83 -9.72 17.95
N TYR A 101 -4.93 -9.28 17.09
CA TYR A 101 -4.19 -10.12 16.14
C TYR A 101 -2.71 -9.77 16.11
N HIS A 102 -1.90 -10.78 15.95
CA HIS A 102 -0.48 -10.72 15.71
C HIS A 102 -0.11 -11.50 14.45
N HIS A 103 1.16 -11.54 14.08
CA HIS A 103 1.62 -12.42 13.01
C HIS A 103 1.10 -13.86 13.24
N PRO A 104 0.59 -14.57 12.22
CA PRO A 104 0.69 -14.25 10.77
C PRO A 104 -0.51 -13.49 10.19
N ALA A 105 -1.52 -13.09 10.97
CA ALA A 105 -2.79 -12.59 10.46
C ALA A 105 -2.64 -11.44 9.44
N MET A 106 -1.80 -10.46 9.73
CA MET A 106 -1.60 -9.31 8.84
C MET A 106 -0.95 -9.73 7.50
N MET A 107 0.03 -10.64 7.55
CA MET A 107 0.68 -11.16 6.35
C MET A 107 -0.30 -11.96 5.49
N GLU A 108 -1.12 -12.80 6.09
CA GLU A 108 -2.18 -13.55 5.39
C GLU A 108 -3.17 -12.61 4.70
N ASP A 109 -3.55 -11.50 5.37
CA ASP A 109 -4.45 -10.50 4.82
C ASP A 109 -3.83 -9.82 3.58
N ALA A 110 -2.56 -9.44 3.63
CA ALA A 110 -1.87 -8.82 2.51
C ALA A 110 -1.66 -9.80 1.33
N GLN A 111 -1.29 -11.04 1.62
CA GLN A 111 -1.16 -12.09 0.60
C GLN A 111 -2.51 -12.37 -0.06
N ARG A 112 -3.58 -12.47 0.73
CA ARG A 112 -4.94 -12.68 0.22
C ARG A 112 -5.42 -11.50 -0.63
N ALA A 113 -5.07 -10.26 -0.25
CA ALA A 113 -5.39 -9.07 -1.02
C ALA A 113 -4.74 -9.10 -2.41
N LEU A 114 -3.45 -9.44 -2.49
CA LEU A 114 -2.74 -9.59 -3.77
C LEU A 114 -3.35 -10.71 -4.64
N ARG A 115 -3.66 -11.86 -4.04
CA ARG A 115 -4.34 -12.96 -4.73
C ARG A 115 -5.72 -12.54 -5.22
N TYR A 116 -6.49 -11.82 -4.39
CA TYR A 116 -7.82 -11.34 -4.77
C TYR A 116 -7.75 -10.45 -6.04
N VAL A 117 -6.88 -9.45 -6.03
CA VAL A 117 -6.71 -8.54 -7.17
C VAL A 117 -6.26 -9.31 -8.42
N ARG A 118 -5.34 -10.26 -8.28
CA ARG A 118 -4.84 -11.08 -9.39
C ARG A 118 -5.88 -12.03 -9.94
N ALA A 119 -6.65 -12.69 -9.09
CA ALA A 119 -7.72 -13.61 -9.51
C ALA A 119 -8.87 -12.89 -10.24
N HIS A 120 -9.15 -11.63 -9.87
CA HIS A 120 -10.20 -10.82 -10.50
C HIS A 120 -9.65 -9.81 -11.54
N ALA A 121 -8.39 -9.94 -11.95
CA ALA A 121 -7.72 -8.95 -12.79
C ALA A 121 -8.48 -8.68 -14.09
N GLN A 122 -8.99 -9.71 -14.76
CA GLN A 122 -9.80 -9.60 -15.98
C GLN A 122 -11.10 -8.80 -15.74
N GLU A 123 -11.83 -9.11 -14.68
CA GLU A 123 -13.09 -8.43 -14.33
C GLU A 123 -12.86 -6.95 -13.96
N LEU A 124 -11.69 -6.66 -13.37
CA LEU A 124 -11.29 -5.33 -12.94
C LEU A 124 -10.60 -4.52 -14.05
N GLY A 125 -10.39 -5.11 -15.24
CA GLY A 125 -9.70 -4.45 -16.34
C GLY A 125 -8.20 -4.21 -16.08
N ILE A 126 -7.55 -5.10 -15.30
CA ILE A 126 -6.15 -4.98 -14.85
C ILE A 126 -5.31 -6.09 -15.51
N ALA A 127 -4.04 -5.79 -15.81
CA ALA A 127 -3.08 -6.80 -16.21
C ALA A 127 -2.62 -7.63 -14.99
N PRO A 128 -2.75 -8.97 -15.00
CA PRO A 128 -2.48 -9.80 -13.83
C PRO A 128 -0.99 -9.89 -13.43
N ASP A 129 -0.09 -9.44 -14.31
CA ASP A 129 1.36 -9.36 -14.15
C ASP A 129 1.86 -7.95 -13.81
N ARG A 130 0.96 -7.04 -13.40
CA ARG A 130 1.25 -5.63 -13.08
C ARG A 130 0.54 -5.18 -11.79
N ILE A 131 0.59 -6.03 -10.79
CA ILE A 131 -0.04 -5.80 -9.48
C ILE A 131 1.05 -5.55 -8.45
N GLY A 132 1.13 -4.31 -7.98
CA GLY A 132 2.07 -3.90 -6.94
C GLY A 132 1.47 -3.87 -5.54
N ILE A 133 2.35 -3.64 -4.58
CA ILE A 133 1.98 -3.36 -3.19
C ILE A 133 2.67 -2.07 -2.74
N TRP A 134 1.95 -1.23 -2.03
CA TRP A 134 2.48 0.01 -1.47
C TRP A 134 2.18 0.09 0.01
N GLY A 135 3.21 0.23 0.83
CA GLY A 135 3.04 0.35 2.28
C GLY A 135 3.73 1.57 2.87
N PHE A 136 3.16 2.06 3.94
CA PHE A 136 3.62 3.21 4.72
C PHE A 136 3.95 2.78 6.14
N SER A 137 5.08 3.19 6.71
CA SER A 137 5.40 2.91 8.12
C SER A 137 5.28 1.40 8.46
N ALA A 138 4.47 1.01 9.41
CA ALA A 138 4.13 -0.40 9.70
C ALA A 138 3.47 -1.10 8.51
N GLY A 139 2.65 -0.40 7.69
CA GLY A 139 2.15 -0.91 6.41
C GLY A 139 3.28 -1.14 5.40
N GLY A 140 4.37 -0.37 5.49
CA GLY A 140 5.61 -0.61 4.74
C GLY A 140 6.30 -1.90 5.16
N HIS A 141 6.28 -2.22 6.46
CA HIS A 141 6.70 -3.53 6.95
C HIS A 141 5.84 -4.64 6.33
N LEU A 142 4.52 -4.50 6.39
CA LEU A 142 3.58 -5.47 5.80
C LEU A 142 3.81 -5.65 4.29
N ALA A 143 3.99 -4.55 3.56
CA ALA A 143 4.26 -4.59 2.12
C ALA A 143 5.60 -5.26 1.80
N SER A 144 6.68 -4.96 2.55
CA SER A 144 7.97 -5.62 2.38
C SER A 144 7.93 -7.09 2.80
N THR A 145 7.12 -7.45 3.82
CA THR A 145 6.85 -8.85 4.18
C THR A 145 6.18 -9.58 3.02
N ALA A 146 5.12 -9.03 2.43
CA ALA A 146 4.46 -9.62 1.25
C ALA A 146 5.41 -9.73 0.04
N ALA A 147 6.36 -8.80 -0.10
CA ALA A 147 7.35 -8.80 -1.18
C ALA A 147 8.50 -9.80 -0.98
N THR A 148 8.67 -10.36 0.23
CA THR A 148 9.76 -11.30 0.55
C THR A 148 9.27 -12.70 0.95
N HIS A 149 8.02 -12.83 1.41
CA HIS A 149 7.41 -14.06 1.93
C HIS A 149 6.21 -14.52 1.07
N PHE A 150 6.28 -14.35 -0.22
CA PHE A 150 5.24 -14.75 -1.17
C PHE A 150 5.34 -16.24 -1.54
N ASP A 151 4.25 -16.72 -2.18
CA ASP A 151 4.22 -18.02 -2.82
C ASP A 151 3.52 -17.96 -4.20
N ALA A 152 3.62 -19.07 -4.94
CA ALA A 152 3.06 -19.18 -6.29
C ALA A 152 1.54 -19.42 -6.32
N GLY A 153 0.89 -19.59 -5.16
CA GLY A 153 -0.49 -20.06 -5.04
C GLY A 153 -0.59 -21.59 -5.02
N ASN A 154 -1.75 -22.08 -4.65
CA ASN A 154 -2.05 -23.52 -4.63
C ASN A 154 -3.00 -23.90 -5.78
N PRO A 155 -2.53 -24.47 -6.90
CA PRO A 155 -3.37 -24.83 -8.03
C PRO A 155 -4.52 -25.78 -7.70
N SER A 156 -4.40 -26.55 -6.62
CA SER A 156 -5.39 -27.53 -6.17
C SER A 156 -6.40 -26.97 -5.16
N ALA A 157 -6.28 -25.68 -4.79
CA ALA A 157 -7.20 -25.07 -3.84
C ALA A 157 -8.63 -25.04 -4.41
N THR A 158 -9.60 -25.30 -3.54
CA THR A 158 -11.04 -25.18 -3.89
C THR A 158 -11.42 -23.71 -4.10
N ASP A 159 -10.88 -22.81 -3.29
CA ASP A 159 -11.02 -21.37 -3.46
C ASP A 159 -10.13 -20.90 -4.64
N ALA A 160 -10.78 -20.35 -5.67
CA ALA A 160 -10.09 -19.86 -6.87
C ALA A 160 -9.06 -18.75 -6.58
N ILE A 161 -9.28 -17.94 -5.53
CA ILE A 161 -8.37 -16.88 -5.13
C ILE A 161 -7.04 -17.46 -4.62
N GLU A 162 -7.07 -18.56 -3.88
CA GLU A 162 -5.86 -19.23 -3.36
C GLU A 162 -5.00 -19.89 -4.46
N ARG A 163 -5.53 -20.03 -5.67
CA ARG A 163 -4.74 -20.52 -6.83
C ARG A 163 -3.81 -19.45 -7.40
N ALA A 164 -4.09 -18.16 -7.14
CA ALA A 164 -3.27 -17.06 -7.64
C ALA A 164 -2.02 -16.87 -6.78
N SER A 165 -0.93 -16.44 -7.41
CA SER A 165 0.30 -16.06 -6.69
C SER A 165 0.07 -14.84 -5.79
N SER A 166 0.65 -14.88 -4.59
CA SER A 166 0.70 -13.74 -3.67
C SER A 166 1.89 -12.79 -3.93
N ARG A 167 2.79 -13.11 -4.89
CA ARG A 167 3.94 -12.28 -5.19
C ARG A 167 3.51 -10.97 -5.85
N PRO A 168 3.82 -9.79 -5.27
CA PRO A 168 3.62 -8.54 -5.99
C PRO A 168 4.62 -8.41 -7.15
N ASP A 169 4.22 -7.71 -8.23
CA ASP A 169 5.08 -7.52 -9.40
C ASP A 169 6.04 -6.34 -9.21
N PHE A 170 5.71 -5.44 -8.28
CA PHE A 170 6.57 -4.36 -7.80
C PHE A 170 6.15 -3.94 -6.38
N ALA A 171 7.05 -3.29 -5.65
CA ALA A 171 6.78 -2.78 -4.30
C ALA A 171 7.13 -1.29 -4.19
N ILE A 172 6.36 -0.57 -3.37
CA ILE A 172 6.58 0.84 -3.02
C ILE A 172 6.56 0.93 -1.49
N LEU A 173 7.62 1.47 -0.91
CA LEU A 173 7.80 1.52 0.53
C LEU A 173 8.08 2.97 0.94
N ALA A 174 7.15 3.60 1.64
CA ALA A 174 7.28 4.96 2.14
C ALA A 174 7.59 4.93 3.65
N TYR A 175 8.74 5.47 4.04
CA TYR A 175 9.26 5.48 5.43
C TYR A 175 8.97 4.17 6.18
N PRO A 176 9.31 3.01 5.58
CA PRO A 176 8.87 1.73 6.05
C PRO A 176 9.58 1.33 7.35
N VAL A 177 8.86 0.69 8.27
CA VAL A 177 9.49 -0.25 9.19
C VAL A 177 9.96 -1.45 8.37
N ILE A 178 11.14 -1.98 8.62
CA ILE A 178 11.73 -3.11 7.88
C ILE A 178 12.21 -4.21 8.81
N THR A 179 12.89 -3.84 9.87
CA THR A 179 13.51 -4.80 10.79
C THR A 179 12.78 -4.87 12.12
N CYS A 180 12.79 -6.05 12.73
CA CYS A 180 12.40 -6.27 14.13
C CYS A 180 13.56 -6.82 14.99
N SER A 181 14.76 -6.97 14.42
CA SER A 181 15.90 -7.56 15.11
C SER A 181 17.09 -6.60 15.26
N GLU A 182 17.12 -5.46 14.57
CA GLU A 182 18.22 -4.50 14.61
C GLU A 182 17.94 -3.33 15.57
N TRP A 183 18.97 -2.57 15.92
CA TRP A 183 18.87 -1.44 16.85
C TRP A 183 17.99 -0.29 16.33
N PHE A 184 17.82 -0.18 15.02
CA PHE A 184 16.98 0.83 14.37
C PHE A 184 15.53 0.37 14.12
N LYS A 185 15.09 -0.71 14.76
CA LYS A 185 13.70 -1.17 14.68
C LYS A 185 12.73 -0.16 15.31
N HIS A 186 11.51 -0.11 14.81
CA HIS A 186 10.42 0.58 15.49
C HIS A 186 9.78 -0.36 16.52
N GLU A 187 10.12 -0.18 17.80
CA GLU A 187 9.71 -1.04 18.91
C GLU A 187 8.19 -1.29 18.96
N GLY A 188 7.40 -0.21 18.82
CA GLY A 188 5.93 -0.29 18.90
C GLY A 188 5.33 -1.18 17.82
N SER A 189 5.78 -1.03 16.57
CA SER A 189 5.31 -1.88 15.46
C SER A 189 5.72 -3.33 15.66
N CYS A 190 6.96 -3.60 16.08
CA CYS A 190 7.43 -4.96 16.30
C CYS A 190 6.69 -5.63 17.45
N LYS A 191 6.44 -4.91 18.56
CA LYS A 191 5.64 -5.41 19.67
C LYS A 191 4.20 -5.73 19.24
N ASN A 192 3.56 -4.86 18.48
CA ASN A 192 2.20 -5.09 18.01
C ASN A 192 2.12 -6.25 17.01
N LEU A 193 3.14 -6.42 16.17
CA LEU A 193 3.20 -7.53 15.21
C LEU A 193 3.48 -8.87 15.88
N LEU A 194 4.40 -8.91 16.82
CA LEU A 194 4.98 -10.14 17.38
C LEU A 194 4.43 -10.53 18.75
N GLY A 195 3.76 -9.60 19.45
CA GLY A 195 3.37 -9.75 20.85
C GLY A 195 4.46 -9.34 21.84
N ASP A 196 4.19 -9.53 23.14
CA ASP A 196 5.04 -9.01 24.22
C ASP A 196 6.38 -9.76 24.38
N ASN A 197 6.43 -11.05 24.09
CA ASN A 197 7.61 -11.91 24.25
C ASN A 197 7.87 -12.71 22.97
N PRO A 198 8.32 -12.07 21.87
CA PRO A 198 8.49 -12.74 20.60
C PRO A 198 9.68 -13.73 20.64
N ASP A 199 9.52 -14.84 19.92
CA ASP A 199 10.66 -15.70 19.60
C ASP A 199 11.69 -14.87 18.79
N PRO A 200 12.95 -14.79 19.24
CA PRO A 200 14.01 -14.09 18.49
C PRO A 200 14.15 -14.57 17.04
N LYS A 201 13.88 -15.85 16.76
CA LYS A 201 13.86 -16.37 15.38
C LYS A 201 12.74 -15.78 14.54
N LEU A 202 11.57 -15.55 15.15
CA LEU A 202 10.47 -14.89 14.47
C LEU A 202 10.77 -13.42 14.20
N ALA A 203 11.42 -12.72 15.13
CA ALA A 203 11.88 -11.36 14.91
C ALA A 203 12.87 -11.26 13.73
N VAL A 204 13.81 -12.20 13.63
CA VAL A 204 14.75 -12.31 12.50
C VAL A 204 14.02 -12.68 11.21
N TYR A 205 13.07 -13.60 11.25
CA TYR A 205 12.25 -14.00 10.09
C TYR A 205 11.43 -12.84 9.55
N LEU A 206 10.93 -11.95 10.41
CA LEU A 206 10.18 -10.75 10.04
C LEU A 206 11.06 -9.48 9.99
N SER A 207 12.38 -9.63 9.91
CA SER A 207 13.32 -8.58 9.51
C SER A 207 13.57 -8.72 8.01
N ASN A 208 12.79 -7.94 7.23
CA ASN A 208 12.59 -8.16 5.80
C ASN A 208 13.87 -7.94 4.97
N GLU A 209 14.82 -7.13 5.45
CA GLU A 209 16.14 -6.96 4.83
C GLU A 209 16.96 -8.28 4.80
N LYS A 210 16.64 -9.19 5.71
CA LYS A 210 17.29 -10.53 5.80
C LYS A 210 16.61 -11.57 4.90
N GLN A 211 15.43 -11.26 4.37
CA GLN A 211 14.61 -12.18 3.57
C GLN A 211 14.65 -11.85 2.06
N VAL A 212 15.34 -10.79 1.68
CA VAL A 212 15.48 -10.40 0.28
C VAL A 212 16.19 -11.48 -0.53
N SER A 213 15.62 -11.86 -1.64
CA SER A 213 16.16 -12.83 -2.61
C SER A 213 16.14 -12.26 -4.03
N ALA A 214 16.72 -12.97 -4.99
CA ALA A 214 16.65 -12.58 -6.41
C ALA A 214 15.21 -12.57 -6.98
N GLN A 215 14.26 -13.16 -6.26
CA GLN A 215 12.84 -13.20 -6.63
C GLN A 215 12.02 -12.06 -6.00
N THR A 216 12.60 -11.29 -5.08
CA THR A 216 11.99 -10.08 -4.52
C THR A 216 11.70 -9.11 -5.68
N PRO A 217 10.51 -8.47 -5.75
CA PRO A 217 10.15 -7.61 -6.87
C PRO A 217 10.97 -6.30 -6.88
N PRO A 218 11.06 -5.63 -8.05
CA PRO A 218 11.59 -4.27 -8.12
C PRO A 218 10.90 -3.34 -7.12
N THR A 219 11.69 -2.52 -6.42
CA THR A 219 11.19 -1.74 -5.28
C THR A 219 11.60 -0.27 -5.37
N PHE A 220 10.64 0.62 -5.11
CA PHE A 220 10.87 2.05 -4.86
C PHE A 220 10.77 2.33 -3.37
N LEU A 221 11.70 3.14 -2.83
CA LEU A 221 11.73 3.53 -1.42
C LEU A 221 11.79 5.06 -1.28
N PHE A 222 11.08 5.56 -0.29
CA PHE A 222 11.11 6.96 0.14
C PHE A 222 11.26 7.06 1.66
N HIS A 223 12.12 7.97 2.14
CA HIS A 223 12.31 8.26 3.56
C HIS A 223 12.74 9.71 3.78
N THR A 224 12.71 10.16 5.04
CA THR A 224 13.36 11.41 5.48
C THR A 224 14.44 11.09 6.51
N ASN A 225 15.56 11.83 6.49
CA ASN A 225 16.72 11.51 7.31
C ASN A 225 16.50 11.83 8.79
N ASP A 226 15.66 12.80 9.10
CA ASP A 226 15.30 13.21 10.45
C ASP A 226 13.97 12.62 10.95
N ASP A 227 13.53 11.49 10.37
CA ASP A 227 12.41 10.70 10.89
C ASP A 227 12.77 10.12 12.27
N GLU A 228 12.20 10.71 13.32
CA GLU A 228 12.48 10.32 14.72
C GLU A 228 11.71 9.06 15.15
N ALA A 229 10.67 8.64 14.42
CA ALA A 229 9.87 7.47 14.77
C ALA A 229 10.41 6.18 14.13
N VAL A 230 10.75 6.24 12.84
CA VAL A 230 11.31 5.10 12.10
C VAL A 230 12.61 5.55 11.45
N PRO A 231 13.77 5.16 12.00
CA PRO A 231 15.06 5.56 11.46
C PRO A 231 15.24 5.19 9.99
N ALA A 232 15.82 6.11 9.19
CA ALA A 232 16.02 5.94 7.74
C ALA A 232 16.88 4.71 7.40
N GLU A 233 17.63 4.20 8.36
CA GLU A 233 18.39 2.94 8.27
C GLU A 233 17.53 1.75 7.86
N ASN A 234 16.23 1.76 8.20
CA ASN A 234 15.27 0.75 7.71
C ASN A 234 15.24 0.71 6.18
N SER A 235 15.04 1.85 5.53
CA SER A 235 15.05 1.94 4.06
C SER A 235 16.42 1.63 3.46
N VAL A 236 17.49 2.11 4.08
CA VAL A 236 18.87 1.87 3.64
C VAL A 236 19.21 0.38 3.70
N ALA A 237 18.89 -0.32 4.81
CA ALA A 237 19.15 -1.73 4.97
C ALA A 237 18.42 -2.58 3.91
N PHE A 238 17.14 -2.29 3.65
CA PHE A 238 16.37 -3.00 2.64
C PHE A 238 16.92 -2.73 1.22
N TYR A 239 17.24 -1.48 0.90
CA TYR A 239 17.87 -1.11 -0.37
C TYR A 239 19.20 -1.83 -0.59
N MET A 240 20.06 -1.90 0.42
CA MET A 240 21.35 -2.62 0.34
C MET A 240 21.16 -4.13 0.13
N ALA A 241 20.14 -4.72 0.77
CA ALA A 241 19.77 -6.12 0.56
C ALA A 241 19.29 -6.38 -0.87
N LEU A 242 18.43 -5.50 -1.42
CA LEU A 242 17.97 -5.55 -2.82
C LEU A 242 19.15 -5.47 -3.80
N ARG A 243 20.08 -4.55 -3.58
CA ARG A 243 21.30 -4.43 -4.39
C ARG A 243 22.16 -5.68 -4.35
N LYS A 244 22.36 -6.26 -3.16
CA LYS A 244 23.11 -7.51 -2.99
C LYS A 244 22.47 -8.67 -3.75
N ALA A 245 21.12 -8.72 -3.75
CA ALA A 245 20.33 -9.71 -4.49
C ALA A 245 20.20 -9.41 -6.00
N ARG A 246 20.78 -8.30 -6.49
CA ARG A 246 20.67 -7.80 -7.87
C ARG A 246 19.23 -7.49 -8.30
N VAL A 247 18.38 -7.12 -7.36
CA VAL A 247 17.03 -6.64 -7.59
C VAL A 247 17.08 -5.15 -7.92
N ALA A 248 16.34 -4.72 -8.93
CA ALA A 248 16.24 -3.30 -9.27
C ALA A 248 15.55 -2.51 -8.14
N ALA A 249 16.20 -1.46 -7.68
CA ALA A 249 15.71 -0.63 -6.58
C ALA A 249 16.07 0.83 -6.79
N GLU A 250 15.19 1.72 -6.33
CA GLU A 250 15.41 3.16 -6.28
C GLU A 250 15.07 3.65 -4.88
N LEU A 251 15.95 4.49 -4.28
CA LEU A 251 15.80 5.03 -2.94
C LEU A 251 15.99 6.53 -2.96
N HIS A 252 15.03 7.27 -2.40
CA HIS A 252 15.12 8.70 -2.14
C HIS A 252 15.06 8.98 -0.64
N ILE A 253 16.08 9.66 -0.13
CA ILE A 253 16.10 10.15 1.26
C ILE A 253 16.21 11.66 1.20
N TYR A 254 15.21 12.33 1.76
CA TYR A 254 15.18 13.78 1.93
C TYR A 254 15.80 14.15 3.28
N GLU A 255 16.47 15.28 3.36
CA GLU A 255 17.16 15.72 4.59
C GLU A 255 16.16 15.93 5.74
N HIS A 256 15.04 16.64 5.45
CA HIS A 256 14.07 17.03 6.46
C HIS A 256 12.68 16.48 6.18
N GLY A 257 11.98 16.11 7.24
CA GLY A 257 10.56 15.75 7.25
C GLY A 257 10.19 14.83 8.41
N PRO A 258 9.01 15.03 9.02
CA PRO A 258 8.54 14.16 10.09
C PRO A 258 8.09 12.81 9.55
N HIS A 259 7.91 11.84 10.45
CA HIS A 259 7.27 10.58 10.11
C HIS A 259 5.81 10.76 9.67
N GLY A 260 5.32 9.90 8.76
CA GLY A 260 3.89 9.84 8.46
C GLY A 260 3.38 10.94 7.52
N VAL A 261 4.23 11.46 6.65
CA VAL A 261 3.89 12.59 5.75
C VAL A 261 2.89 12.26 4.64
N GLY A 262 2.61 10.99 4.37
CA GLY A 262 1.80 10.59 3.22
C GLY A 262 2.38 11.10 1.91
N LEU A 263 1.57 11.67 1.04
CA LEU A 263 2.02 12.32 -0.21
C LEU A 263 2.64 13.70 0.00
N ALA A 264 2.59 14.24 1.21
CA ALA A 264 3.13 15.56 1.60
C ALA A 264 2.72 16.75 0.69
N PRO A 265 1.44 16.91 0.28
CA PRO A 265 1.05 17.85 -0.78
C PRO A 265 1.26 19.34 -0.41
N LYS A 266 1.43 19.64 0.88
CA LYS A 266 1.62 21.01 1.40
C LYS A 266 3.07 21.35 1.70
N ASP A 267 3.97 20.38 1.66
CA ASP A 267 5.40 20.61 1.91
C ASP A 267 6.10 20.98 0.60
N PRO A 268 6.83 22.10 0.54
CA PRO A 268 7.42 22.61 -0.70
C PRO A 268 8.54 21.72 -1.25
N VAL A 269 9.16 20.91 -0.41
CA VAL A 269 10.26 20.00 -0.79
C VAL A 269 9.75 18.57 -0.94
N LEU A 270 9.08 18.05 0.11
CA LEU A 270 8.62 16.65 0.13
C LEU A 270 7.52 16.38 -0.90
N SER A 271 6.70 17.39 -1.32
CA SER A 271 5.70 17.21 -2.38
C SER A 271 6.28 16.75 -3.71
N SER A 272 7.59 16.79 -3.87
CA SER A 272 8.29 16.29 -5.06
C SER A 272 8.49 14.77 -5.08
N TRP A 273 8.43 14.06 -3.93
CA TRP A 273 8.69 12.61 -3.90
C TRP A 273 7.64 11.76 -4.65
N PRO A 274 6.32 12.08 -4.63
CA PRO A 274 5.36 11.33 -5.43
C PRO A 274 5.63 11.47 -6.93
N GLN A 275 6.20 12.60 -7.38
CA GLN A 275 6.61 12.77 -8.77
C GLN A 275 7.76 11.83 -9.15
N ARG A 276 8.74 11.61 -8.26
CA ARG A 276 9.82 10.63 -8.49
C ARG A 276 9.25 9.21 -8.59
N LEU A 277 8.26 8.88 -7.75
CA LEU A 277 7.54 7.61 -7.87
C LEU A 277 6.79 7.50 -9.21
N ALA A 278 6.10 8.56 -9.66
CA ALA A 278 5.42 8.55 -10.95
C ALA A 278 6.41 8.34 -12.13
N ASP A 279 7.59 8.95 -12.07
CA ASP A 279 8.64 8.73 -13.07
C ASP A 279 9.15 7.28 -13.05
N TRP A 280 9.36 6.71 -11.86
CA TRP A 280 9.76 5.31 -11.70
C TRP A 280 8.71 4.33 -12.26
N LEU A 281 7.43 4.58 -11.97
CA LEU A 281 6.32 3.80 -12.53
C LEU A 281 6.25 3.90 -14.07
N ARG A 282 6.49 5.10 -14.61
CA ARG A 282 6.50 5.34 -16.07
C ARG A 282 7.63 4.60 -16.78
N VAL A 283 8.86 4.70 -16.25
CA VAL A 283 10.03 4.00 -16.80
C VAL A 283 9.82 2.48 -16.81
N ARG A 284 9.06 1.94 -15.87
CA ARG A 284 8.71 0.52 -15.81
C ARG A 284 7.49 0.14 -16.66
N GLY A 285 6.90 1.08 -17.39
CA GLY A 285 5.73 0.84 -18.23
C GLY A 285 4.46 0.51 -17.42
N LEU A 286 4.42 0.90 -16.14
CA LEU A 286 3.29 0.65 -15.23
C LEU A 286 2.18 1.70 -15.36
N LEU A 287 2.45 2.84 -15.99
CA LEU A 287 1.46 3.86 -16.31
C LEU A 287 0.94 3.70 -17.73
N SER A 288 -0.30 4.15 -17.97
CA SER A 288 -0.85 4.20 -19.33
C SER A 288 -0.10 5.25 -20.19
N PRO A 289 0.14 5.00 -21.50
CA PRO A 289 0.69 6.00 -22.39
C PRO A 289 -0.21 7.24 -22.42
N GLY A 290 0.34 8.43 -22.20
CA GLY A 290 -0.40 9.69 -22.26
C GLY A 290 -0.83 10.28 -20.91
N THR A 291 -0.59 9.62 -19.79
CA THR A 291 -0.72 10.25 -18.46
C THR A 291 0.51 11.12 -18.20
N ALA A 292 0.55 12.30 -18.82
CA ALA A 292 1.45 13.35 -18.38
C ALA A 292 0.93 13.91 -17.04
N PRO A 293 1.81 14.36 -16.11
CA PRO A 293 1.35 15.15 -14.99
C PRO A 293 0.63 16.37 -15.55
N THR A 294 -0.61 16.57 -15.18
CA THR A 294 -1.24 17.88 -15.39
C THR A 294 -0.40 18.87 -14.58
N ASP A 295 0.26 19.81 -15.25
CA ASP A 295 0.89 20.98 -14.65
C ASP A 295 -0.20 21.77 -13.89
N ALA A 296 -0.49 21.34 -12.67
CA ALA A 296 -1.27 22.12 -11.72
C ALA A 296 -0.29 23.08 -11.05
N ALA A 297 -0.20 24.26 -11.61
CA ALA A 297 0.33 25.52 -11.07
C ALA A 297 1.34 26.21 -12.00
N LYS A 298 0.87 26.69 -13.15
CA LYS A 298 1.35 27.92 -13.75
C LYS A 298 0.16 28.84 -13.92
N THR A 299 -0.18 29.55 -12.88
CA THR A 299 -0.91 30.83 -13.01
C THR A 299 0.00 31.91 -12.44
N PRO A 300 0.23 33.01 -13.20
CA PRO A 300 1.21 34.05 -12.90
C PRO A 300 0.87 34.85 -11.65
#